data_75fe2d2f6a50e14e54edd7130fafe24f
#
_entry.id   75fe2d2f6a50e14e54edd7130fafe24f
#
_cell.length_a   1.000
_cell.length_b   1.000
_cell.length_c   1.000
_cell.angle_alpha   90.00
_cell.angle_beta   90.00
_cell.angle_gamma   90.00
#
_symmetry.space_group_name_H-M   'P 1'
#
loop_
_entity.id
_entity.type
_entity.pdbx_description
1 polymer ?
#
loop_
_entity_poly.entity_id
_entity_poly.type
_entity_poly.pdbx_seq_one_letter_code
_entity_poly.pdbx_strand_id
1 'polypeptide(L)'
;MTTTEARAARLSPPSASDLFQVDDLLSDDDRLIRDTVRSMVRERVLPIIGEHFEAGTFPAELIRETGRLGLLGMHLTGYGCAGTTAVAYGVACEELEAGDSGLRSFVSVQGSLAMFPIHAYGSEEQKQRFLPEMAAGTRIGCFGLTEPDAGSDPGSMRTTATRDGGGWVLNGTKMWITNGSLADVAVVWASTDEGVRGFLVERGIPGFTTSDIGHKLSLRASVTSELHFDSVALTESAMLPGVSGMRGPLSCLNEARYGIAWGAMGAARACFEAALEYSKARRILDGPIARFQITQAKLASMATSLVQGRLIAHRLGTLKDAGALHPVQVSLAKRANVRAAIEVAREARTILGANGITLEYPVMRHMNNLESVLTYEGTEEIHTLILGKTITGEDAFS
;
A
#
# COMPACT_ATOMS: atom_id res chain seq x y z
N MET A 1 -6.32 57.14 17.27
CA MET A 1 -6.78 56.12 16.34
C MET A 1 -5.97 54.87 16.59
N THR A 2 -6.59 53.87 17.12
CA THR A 2 -6.02 52.78 17.86
C THR A 2 -5.57 51.62 16.99
N THR A 3 -4.47 51.03 17.34
CA THR A 3 -3.71 49.93 16.73
C THR A 3 -4.49 48.60 16.55
N THR A 4 -5.81 48.61 16.59
CA THR A 4 -6.66 47.43 16.51
C THR A 4 -7.23 47.15 15.09
N GLU A 5 -7.13 48.11 14.18
CA GLU A 5 -7.65 47.95 12.81
C GLU A 5 -6.68 47.30 11.80
N ALA A 6 -5.42 47.12 12.16
CA ALA A 6 -4.40 46.56 11.27
C ALA A 6 -4.33 45.01 11.27
N ARG A 7 -5.18 44.29 11.99
CA ARG A 7 -5.09 42.83 12.20
C ARG A 7 -6.22 42.00 11.56
N ALA A 8 -6.99 42.57 10.68
CA ALA A 8 -7.95 41.84 9.88
C ALA A 8 -7.52 41.79 8.39
N ALA A 9 -6.26 41.49 8.12
CA ALA A 9 -5.98 40.82 6.85
C ALA A 9 -6.84 39.56 6.87
N ARG A 10 -7.95 39.53 6.09
CA ARG A 10 -8.79 38.35 5.94
C ARG A 10 -7.88 37.23 5.46
N LEU A 11 -7.60 36.28 6.35
CA LEU A 11 -6.91 35.06 5.98
C LEU A 11 -7.67 34.47 4.79
N SER A 12 -6.98 34.21 3.70
CA SER A 12 -7.58 33.49 2.58
C SER A 12 -8.09 32.15 3.08
N PRO A 13 -9.29 31.71 2.68
CA PRO A 13 -9.77 30.41 3.12
C PRO A 13 -8.79 29.32 2.65
N PRO A 14 -8.54 28.29 3.46
CA PRO A 14 -7.68 27.18 3.08
C PRO A 14 -8.25 26.43 1.86
N SER A 15 -7.40 25.65 1.19
CA SER A 15 -7.82 24.79 0.08
C SER A 15 -8.93 23.83 0.50
N ALA A 16 -9.89 23.59 -0.37
CA ALA A 16 -10.98 22.64 -0.09
C ALA A 16 -10.49 21.20 0.15
N SER A 17 -9.37 20.81 -0.45
CA SER A 17 -8.73 19.49 -0.27
C SER A 17 -7.78 19.46 0.94
N ASP A 18 -7.50 20.60 1.56
CA ASP A 18 -6.63 20.71 2.73
C ASP A 18 -7.11 21.82 3.69
N LEU A 19 -8.35 21.67 4.19
CA LEU A 19 -9.01 22.65 5.07
C LEU A 19 -8.26 22.90 6.38
N PHE A 20 -7.41 21.98 6.79
CA PHE A 20 -6.67 22.05 8.06
C PHE A 20 -5.17 22.31 7.86
N GLN A 21 -4.76 22.59 6.62
CA GLN A 21 -3.37 22.89 6.26
C GLN A 21 -2.39 21.79 6.71
N VAL A 22 -2.79 20.52 6.52
CA VAL A 22 -1.95 19.37 6.88
C VAL A 22 -0.65 19.36 6.08
N ASP A 23 -0.64 19.92 4.87
CA ASP A 23 0.55 20.08 4.05
C ASP A 23 1.61 21.00 4.69
N ASP A 24 1.22 21.87 5.64
CA ASP A 24 2.18 22.72 6.37
C ASP A 24 3.03 21.92 7.36
N LEU A 25 2.61 20.70 7.72
CA LEU A 25 3.37 19.80 8.58
C LEU A 25 4.52 19.10 7.83
N LEU A 26 4.51 19.14 6.48
CA LEU A 26 5.53 18.52 5.64
C LEU A 26 6.78 19.39 5.57
N SER A 27 7.97 18.78 5.61
CA SER A 27 9.23 19.44 5.28
C SER A 27 9.28 19.86 3.81
N ASP A 28 10.24 20.67 3.43
CA ASP A 28 10.44 21.07 2.03
C ASP A 28 10.79 19.86 1.15
N ASP A 29 11.55 18.90 1.67
CA ASP A 29 11.89 17.67 0.97
C ASP A 29 10.64 16.77 0.78
N ASP A 30 9.78 16.64 1.82
CA ASP A 30 8.54 15.89 1.71
C ASP A 30 7.60 16.50 0.66
N ARG A 31 7.52 17.85 0.61
CA ARG A 31 6.74 18.58 -0.41
C ARG A 31 7.29 18.34 -1.81
N LEU A 32 8.61 18.36 -1.98
CA LEU A 32 9.26 18.09 -3.28
C LEU A 32 8.94 16.68 -3.76
N ILE A 33 9.04 15.68 -2.87
CA ILE A 33 8.69 14.28 -3.17
C ILE A 33 7.21 14.18 -3.54
N ARG A 34 6.31 14.76 -2.75
CA ARG A 34 4.88 14.83 -3.04
C ARG A 34 4.62 15.37 -4.45
N ASP A 35 5.18 16.53 -4.77
CA ASP A 35 4.91 17.21 -6.05
C ASP A 35 5.49 16.44 -7.22
N THR A 36 6.64 15.79 -7.05
CA THR A 36 7.27 14.92 -8.04
C THR A 36 6.39 13.70 -8.33
N VAL A 37 5.94 12.99 -7.27
CA VAL A 37 5.11 11.79 -7.43
C VAL A 37 3.73 12.16 -7.98
N ARG A 38 3.13 13.25 -7.50
CA ARG A 38 1.86 13.80 -8.00
C ARG A 38 1.93 14.13 -9.50
N SER A 39 3.02 14.77 -9.96
CA SER A 39 3.22 15.06 -11.38
C SER A 39 3.31 13.76 -12.20
N MET A 40 4.12 12.80 -11.74
CA MET A 40 4.23 11.49 -12.40
C MET A 40 2.86 10.79 -12.47
N VAL A 41 2.11 10.77 -11.38
CA VAL A 41 0.77 10.16 -11.34
C VAL A 41 -0.15 10.85 -12.33
N ARG A 42 -0.22 12.17 -12.33
CA ARG A 42 -1.07 12.93 -13.23
C ARG A 42 -0.71 12.74 -14.70
N GLU A 43 0.58 12.72 -15.03
CA GLU A 43 1.06 12.73 -16.41
C GLU A 43 1.21 11.34 -17.01
N ARG A 44 1.51 10.33 -16.17
CA ARG A 44 1.86 9.00 -16.64
C ARG A 44 0.88 7.91 -16.24
N VAL A 45 0.21 8.05 -15.09
CA VAL A 45 -0.70 7.02 -14.56
C VAL A 45 -2.13 7.29 -14.95
N LEU A 46 -2.66 8.47 -14.62
CA LEU A 46 -4.08 8.78 -14.84
C LEU A 46 -4.55 8.63 -16.29
N PRO A 47 -3.74 8.94 -17.33
CA PRO A 47 -4.16 8.74 -18.71
C PRO A 47 -4.40 7.29 -19.14
N ILE A 48 -3.76 6.32 -18.48
CA ILE A 48 -3.77 4.91 -18.92
C ILE A 48 -4.47 3.95 -17.94
N ILE A 49 -4.58 4.33 -16.67
CA ILE A 49 -4.96 3.40 -15.61
C ILE A 49 -6.41 2.89 -15.75
N GLY A 50 -7.30 3.68 -16.32
CA GLY A 50 -8.68 3.27 -16.60
C GLY A 50 -8.74 2.09 -17.55
N GLU A 51 -7.98 2.11 -18.63
CA GLU A 51 -7.89 1.04 -19.62
C GLU A 51 -7.25 -0.23 -19.01
N HIS A 52 -6.18 -0.06 -18.23
CA HIS A 52 -5.56 -1.18 -17.52
C HIS A 52 -6.51 -1.82 -16.50
N PHE A 53 -7.28 -1.00 -15.78
CA PHE A 53 -8.28 -1.51 -14.84
C PHE A 53 -9.38 -2.29 -15.59
N GLU A 54 -9.90 -1.77 -16.71
CA GLU A 54 -10.90 -2.45 -17.52
C GLU A 54 -10.36 -3.78 -18.10
N ALA A 55 -9.16 -3.74 -18.65
CA ALA A 55 -8.51 -4.93 -19.22
C ALA A 55 -8.05 -5.95 -18.16
N GLY A 56 -7.90 -5.52 -16.90
CA GLY A 56 -7.34 -6.38 -15.85
C GLY A 56 -5.84 -6.61 -16.00
N THR A 57 -5.09 -5.61 -16.49
CA THR A 57 -3.64 -5.66 -16.74
C THR A 57 -2.90 -4.64 -15.90
N PHE A 58 -1.64 -4.92 -15.59
CA PHE A 58 -0.76 -3.99 -14.88
C PHE A 58 0.06 -3.14 -15.88
N PRO A 59 0.20 -1.82 -15.67
CA PRO A 59 1.02 -0.95 -16.53
C PRO A 59 2.52 -1.16 -16.29
N ALA A 60 3.08 -2.24 -16.87
CA ALA A 60 4.47 -2.66 -16.63
C ALA A 60 5.51 -1.63 -17.09
N GLU A 61 5.16 -0.73 -18.02
CA GLU A 61 5.99 0.38 -18.46
C GLU A 61 6.33 1.37 -17.35
N LEU A 62 5.52 1.43 -16.28
CA LEU A 62 5.79 2.31 -15.14
C LEU A 62 6.86 1.77 -14.18
N ILE A 63 7.22 0.48 -14.27
CA ILE A 63 8.18 -0.16 -13.34
C ILE A 63 9.53 0.56 -13.35
N ARG A 64 10.07 0.79 -14.55
CA ARG A 64 11.38 1.45 -14.68
C ARG A 64 11.34 2.92 -14.27
N GLU A 65 10.20 3.57 -14.45
CA GLU A 65 10.02 4.96 -14.06
C GLU A 65 9.96 5.09 -12.53
N THR A 66 9.24 4.21 -11.84
CA THR A 66 9.22 4.18 -10.37
C THR A 66 10.61 3.90 -9.78
N GLY A 67 11.41 3.03 -10.41
CA GLY A 67 12.81 2.79 -10.03
C GLY A 67 13.67 4.03 -10.21
N ARG A 68 13.60 4.72 -11.37
CA ARG A 68 14.37 5.95 -11.62
C ARG A 68 14.01 7.11 -10.67
N LEU A 69 12.77 7.16 -10.20
CA LEU A 69 12.33 8.13 -9.21
C LEU A 69 12.71 7.75 -7.77
N GLY A 70 13.39 6.60 -7.57
CA GLY A 70 13.80 6.13 -6.25
C GLY A 70 12.66 5.66 -5.35
N LEU A 71 11.50 5.32 -5.93
CA LEU A 71 10.31 4.93 -5.15
C LEU A 71 10.37 3.48 -4.64
N LEU A 72 11.21 2.62 -5.29
CA LEU A 72 11.32 1.22 -4.93
C LEU A 72 12.29 1.05 -3.76
N GLY A 73 11.76 0.67 -2.59
CA GLY A 73 12.53 0.57 -1.36
C GLY A 73 13.03 1.93 -0.84
N MET A 74 12.34 3.04 -1.13
CA MET A 74 12.79 4.40 -0.82
C MET A 74 13.08 4.66 0.67
N HIS A 75 12.46 3.92 1.57
CA HIS A 75 12.68 4.00 3.03
C HIS A 75 13.86 3.12 3.52
N LEU A 76 14.51 2.36 2.62
CA LEU A 76 15.68 1.55 2.94
C LEU A 76 16.96 2.34 2.66
N THR A 77 18.03 2.02 3.39
CA THR A 77 19.32 2.69 3.27
C THR A 77 20.37 1.83 2.56
N GLY A 78 21.22 2.44 1.73
CA GLY A 78 22.25 1.72 0.98
C GLY A 78 21.70 0.95 -0.23
N TYR A 79 22.55 0.23 -0.91
CA TYR A 79 22.23 -0.65 -2.05
C TYR A 79 21.42 0.01 -3.18
N GLY A 80 21.60 1.30 -3.41
CA GLY A 80 20.89 2.05 -4.43
C GLY A 80 19.49 2.56 -4.00
N CYS A 81 19.06 2.28 -2.78
CA CYS A 81 17.82 2.81 -2.20
C CYS A 81 17.98 4.28 -1.78
N ALA A 82 16.88 5.05 -1.82
CA ALA A 82 16.93 6.50 -1.57
C ALA A 82 17.17 6.87 -0.09
N GLY A 83 16.81 6.04 0.87
CA GLY A 83 17.03 6.28 2.31
C GLY A 83 16.21 7.46 2.86
N THR A 84 14.99 7.65 2.37
CA THR A 84 14.12 8.77 2.78
C THR A 84 13.51 8.56 4.15
N THR A 85 12.96 9.64 4.72
CA THR A 85 12.16 9.59 5.95
C THR A 85 10.90 8.74 5.76
N ALA A 86 10.32 8.27 6.85
CA ALA A 86 9.05 7.57 6.80
C ALA A 86 7.91 8.48 6.34
N VAL A 87 7.93 9.78 6.73
CA VAL A 87 6.95 10.76 6.24
C VAL A 87 7.03 10.87 4.71
N ALA A 88 8.22 11.01 4.13
CA ALA A 88 8.43 11.07 2.68
C ALA A 88 7.89 9.83 1.96
N TYR A 89 8.16 8.62 2.48
CA TYR A 89 7.60 7.37 1.95
C TYR A 89 6.08 7.34 2.05
N GLY A 90 5.53 7.79 3.17
CA GLY A 90 4.09 7.89 3.37
C GLY A 90 3.42 8.81 2.35
N VAL A 91 3.97 10.00 2.16
CA VAL A 91 3.51 10.99 1.16
C VAL A 91 3.56 10.41 -0.26
N ALA A 92 4.64 9.70 -0.61
CA ALA A 92 4.73 9.02 -1.90
C ALA A 92 3.63 7.95 -2.05
N CYS A 93 3.33 7.17 -1.00
CA CYS A 93 2.21 6.22 -1.01
C CYS A 93 0.85 6.90 -1.19
N GLU A 94 0.62 8.06 -0.56
CA GLU A 94 -0.61 8.85 -0.73
C GLU A 94 -0.79 9.27 -2.20
N GLU A 95 0.24 9.80 -2.84
CA GLU A 95 0.15 10.24 -4.22
C GLU A 95 0.01 9.06 -5.21
N LEU A 96 0.74 7.96 -5.01
CA LEU A 96 0.62 6.77 -5.85
C LEU A 96 -0.80 6.17 -5.79
N GLU A 97 -1.41 6.09 -4.62
CA GLU A 97 -2.74 5.52 -4.46
C GLU A 97 -3.85 6.49 -4.90
N ALA A 98 -3.59 7.81 -4.95
CA ALA A 98 -4.46 8.74 -5.65
C ALA A 98 -4.54 8.42 -7.15
N GLY A 99 -3.49 7.87 -7.73
CA GLY A 99 -3.50 7.28 -9.07
C GLY A 99 -4.25 5.95 -9.11
N ASP A 100 -3.76 4.96 -8.41
CA ASP A 100 -4.41 3.64 -8.28
C ASP A 100 -3.80 2.81 -7.14
N SER A 101 -4.65 2.07 -6.41
CA SER A 101 -4.21 1.16 -5.35
C SER A 101 -3.32 0.02 -5.89
N GLY A 102 -3.47 -0.40 -7.15
CA GLY A 102 -2.62 -1.40 -7.78
C GLY A 102 -1.18 -0.93 -7.93
N LEU A 103 -0.97 0.33 -8.34
CA LEU A 103 0.36 0.93 -8.47
C LEU A 103 1.02 1.11 -7.09
N ARG A 104 0.28 1.65 -6.08
CA ARG A 104 0.81 1.76 -4.73
C ARG A 104 1.15 0.37 -4.17
N SER A 105 0.31 -0.65 -4.42
CA SER A 105 0.57 -2.03 -3.99
C SER A 105 1.82 -2.59 -4.64
N PHE A 106 2.05 -2.35 -5.94
CA PHE A 106 3.29 -2.75 -6.62
C PHE A 106 4.53 -2.17 -5.91
N VAL A 107 4.56 -0.85 -5.65
CA VAL A 107 5.69 -0.18 -4.98
C VAL A 107 5.86 -0.69 -3.54
N SER A 108 4.76 -0.86 -2.80
CA SER A 108 4.79 -1.36 -1.43
C SER A 108 5.27 -2.81 -1.32
N VAL A 109 4.80 -3.70 -2.19
CA VAL A 109 5.25 -5.10 -2.20
C VAL A 109 6.73 -5.18 -2.57
N GLN A 110 7.17 -4.44 -3.59
CA GLN A 110 8.58 -4.38 -3.95
C GLN A 110 9.44 -3.90 -2.78
N GLY A 111 9.11 -2.76 -2.18
CA GLY A 111 9.92 -2.12 -1.13
C GLY A 111 9.80 -2.76 0.23
N SER A 112 8.56 -2.94 0.72
CA SER A 112 8.29 -3.33 2.11
C SER A 112 8.19 -4.84 2.32
N LEU A 113 7.84 -5.62 1.29
CA LEU A 113 7.64 -7.06 1.43
C LEU A 113 8.74 -7.90 0.76
N ALA A 114 9.36 -7.41 -0.33
CA ALA A 114 10.43 -8.14 -1.00
C ALA A 114 11.82 -7.59 -0.65
N MET A 115 12.05 -6.27 -0.78
CA MET A 115 13.36 -5.67 -0.47
C MET A 115 13.63 -5.59 1.03
N PHE A 116 12.64 -5.21 1.84
CA PHE A 116 12.83 -5.09 3.28
C PHE A 116 13.33 -6.38 3.96
N PRO A 117 12.75 -7.58 3.76
CA PRO A 117 13.28 -8.78 4.39
C PRO A 117 14.69 -9.14 3.93
N ILE A 118 15.06 -8.86 2.66
CA ILE A 118 16.42 -9.03 2.19
C ILE A 118 17.35 -8.04 2.90
N HIS A 119 16.95 -6.78 3.01
CA HIS A 119 17.71 -5.73 3.68
C HIS A 119 17.90 -6.01 5.18
N ALA A 120 16.83 -6.41 5.87
CA ALA A 120 16.86 -6.61 7.32
C ALA A 120 17.46 -7.94 7.75
N TYR A 121 17.28 -9.01 6.95
CA TYR A 121 17.55 -10.38 7.37
C TYR A 121 18.46 -11.15 6.42
N GLY A 122 18.77 -10.62 5.25
CA GLY A 122 19.67 -11.24 4.27
C GLY A 122 21.12 -11.17 4.69
N SER A 123 21.94 -12.09 4.15
CA SER A 123 23.40 -11.96 4.20
C SER A 123 23.87 -10.78 3.37
N GLU A 124 25.09 -10.31 3.57
CA GLU A 124 25.65 -9.22 2.75
C GLU A 124 25.68 -9.59 1.27
N GLU A 125 25.97 -10.84 0.92
CA GLU A 125 25.93 -11.34 -0.47
C GLU A 125 24.53 -11.26 -1.05
N GLN A 126 23.48 -11.63 -0.30
CA GLN A 126 22.10 -11.50 -0.73
C GLN A 126 21.73 -10.04 -0.96
N LYS A 127 22.11 -9.13 -0.05
CA LYS A 127 21.82 -7.69 -0.18
C LYS A 127 22.48 -7.11 -1.43
N GLN A 128 23.76 -7.36 -1.64
CA GLN A 128 24.53 -6.87 -2.80
C GLN A 128 24.00 -7.45 -4.11
N ARG A 129 23.55 -8.70 -4.11
CA ARG A 129 23.05 -9.37 -5.29
C ARG A 129 21.67 -8.89 -5.72
N PHE A 130 20.75 -8.64 -4.78
CA PHE A 130 19.34 -8.40 -5.11
C PHE A 130 18.95 -6.93 -5.04
N LEU A 131 19.32 -6.22 -3.99
CA LEU A 131 18.76 -4.90 -3.68
C LEU A 131 19.06 -3.83 -4.74
N PRO A 132 20.27 -3.72 -5.31
CA PRO A 132 20.55 -2.68 -6.31
C PRO A 132 19.65 -2.78 -7.56
N GLU A 133 19.47 -3.98 -8.08
CA GLU A 133 18.62 -4.21 -9.25
C GLU A 133 17.13 -4.04 -8.90
N MET A 134 16.73 -4.42 -7.68
CA MET A 134 15.37 -4.21 -7.21
C MET A 134 15.06 -2.72 -7.01
N ALA A 135 15.96 -1.93 -6.47
CA ALA A 135 15.83 -0.48 -6.34
C ALA A 135 15.73 0.22 -7.70
N ALA A 136 16.50 -0.24 -8.70
CA ALA A 136 16.46 0.28 -10.06
C ALA A 136 15.22 -0.18 -10.87
N GLY A 137 14.37 -1.09 -10.32
CA GLY A 137 13.23 -1.66 -11.03
C GLY A 137 13.64 -2.59 -12.18
N THR A 138 14.84 -3.16 -12.14
CA THR A 138 15.33 -4.15 -13.12
C THR A 138 15.12 -5.58 -12.68
N ARG A 139 14.83 -5.77 -11.39
CA ARG A 139 14.46 -7.04 -10.78
C ARG A 139 13.26 -6.83 -9.88
N ILE A 140 12.22 -7.61 -10.09
CA ILE A 140 10.97 -7.51 -9.34
C ILE A 140 10.89 -8.63 -8.33
N GLY A 141 10.40 -8.30 -7.14
CA GLY A 141 10.14 -9.25 -6.07
C GLY A 141 8.66 -9.40 -5.75
N CYS A 142 8.32 -10.55 -5.17
CA CYS A 142 7.03 -10.80 -4.54
C CYS A 142 7.20 -11.44 -3.15
N PHE A 143 6.09 -11.56 -2.42
CA PHE A 143 6.09 -12.01 -1.03
C PHE A 143 5.09 -13.15 -0.83
N GLY A 144 5.59 -14.36 -0.66
CA GLY A 144 4.81 -15.57 -0.48
C GLY A 144 4.62 -15.93 1.00
N LEU A 145 3.54 -15.45 1.61
CA LEU A 145 3.14 -15.80 2.98
C LEU A 145 1.80 -16.54 3.00
N THR A 146 0.74 -15.88 2.51
CA THR A 146 -0.64 -16.36 2.52
C THR A 146 -0.81 -17.64 1.69
N GLU A 147 -1.60 -18.57 2.21
CA GLU A 147 -1.96 -19.83 1.57
C GLU A 147 -3.48 -19.95 1.39
N PRO A 148 -3.97 -20.88 0.56
CA PRO A 148 -5.41 -21.09 0.40
C PRO A 148 -6.17 -21.28 1.72
N ASP A 149 -5.58 -22.01 2.67
CA ASP A 149 -6.19 -22.33 3.98
C ASP A 149 -5.60 -21.52 5.15
N ALA A 150 -4.60 -20.65 4.92
CA ALA A 150 -3.91 -19.88 5.96
C ALA A 150 -3.75 -18.40 5.55
N GLY A 151 -4.81 -17.60 5.74
CA GLY A 151 -4.84 -16.17 5.47
C GLY A 151 -4.63 -15.33 6.72
N SER A 152 -5.67 -15.15 7.54
CA SER A 152 -5.62 -14.35 8.78
C SER A 152 -4.78 -14.98 9.87
N ASP A 153 -4.57 -16.30 9.82
CA ASP A 153 -3.63 -17.04 10.67
C ASP A 153 -2.47 -17.59 9.81
N PRO A 154 -1.46 -16.80 9.48
CA PRO A 154 -0.31 -17.26 8.71
C PRO A 154 0.60 -18.22 9.50
N GLY A 155 0.40 -18.33 10.81
CA GLY A 155 1.13 -19.30 11.64
C GLY A 155 0.78 -20.76 11.35
N SER A 156 -0.42 -21.00 10.80
CA SER A 156 -0.90 -22.33 10.40
C SER A 156 -0.49 -22.73 8.98
N MET A 157 0.52 -22.07 8.38
CA MET A 157 0.99 -22.38 7.03
C MET A 157 1.39 -23.83 6.84
N ARG A 158 1.07 -24.38 5.66
CA ARG A 158 1.39 -25.76 5.27
C ARG A 158 2.59 -25.87 4.32
N THR A 159 3.03 -24.75 3.71
CA THR A 159 4.27 -24.74 2.93
C THR A 159 5.44 -25.10 3.83
N THR A 160 6.21 -26.11 3.43
CA THR A 160 7.35 -26.63 4.21
C THR A 160 8.65 -26.51 3.44
N ALA A 161 9.73 -26.30 4.16
CA ALA A 161 11.08 -26.49 3.64
C ALA A 161 11.81 -27.49 4.55
N THR A 162 12.19 -28.63 3.97
CA THR A 162 12.90 -29.71 4.67
C THR A 162 14.35 -29.73 4.27
N ARG A 163 15.24 -30.05 5.19
CA ARG A 163 16.67 -30.17 4.90
C ARG A 163 16.96 -31.36 4.01
N ASP A 164 17.82 -31.18 3.00
CA ASP A 164 18.30 -32.22 2.11
C ASP A 164 19.76 -31.93 1.69
N GLY A 165 20.67 -32.77 2.06
CA GLY A 165 22.07 -32.81 1.57
C GLY A 165 22.87 -31.50 1.70
N GLY A 166 22.55 -30.60 2.62
CA GLY A 166 23.21 -29.30 2.80
C GLY A 166 22.45 -28.13 2.14
N GLY A 167 21.22 -28.38 1.70
CA GLY A 167 20.26 -27.39 1.22
C GLY A 167 18.87 -27.65 1.77
N TRP A 168 17.87 -27.23 1.02
CA TRP A 168 16.47 -27.33 1.39
C TRP A 168 15.61 -27.81 0.21
N VAL A 169 14.54 -28.53 0.49
CA VAL A 169 13.48 -28.85 -0.47
C VAL A 169 12.20 -28.16 -0.05
N LEU A 170 11.73 -27.24 -0.88
CA LEU A 170 10.52 -26.42 -0.64
C LEU A 170 9.31 -27.05 -1.34
N ASN A 171 8.22 -27.25 -0.58
CA ASN A 171 6.95 -27.75 -1.08
C ASN A 171 5.79 -26.94 -0.54
N GLY A 172 4.78 -26.64 -1.39
CA GLY A 172 3.56 -25.95 -0.98
C GLY A 172 2.99 -25.04 -2.02
N THR A 173 2.02 -24.23 -1.60
CA THR A 173 1.34 -23.26 -2.47
C THR A 173 1.10 -21.97 -1.70
N LYS A 174 1.40 -20.83 -2.35
CA LYS A 174 1.06 -19.50 -1.83
C LYS A 174 -0.01 -18.88 -2.72
N MET A 175 -0.93 -18.12 -2.11
CA MET A 175 -2.09 -17.55 -2.79
C MET A 175 -2.22 -16.05 -2.52
N TRP A 176 -2.86 -15.34 -3.43
CA TRP A 176 -3.06 -13.88 -3.37
C TRP A 176 -1.74 -13.08 -3.41
N ILE A 177 -0.76 -13.56 -4.18
CA ILE A 177 0.58 -12.96 -4.20
C ILE A 177 0.66 -11.86 -5.26
N THR A 178 0.73 -10.61 -4.79
CA THR A 178 0.96 -9.46 -5.67
C THR A 178 2.33 -9.57 -6.33
N ASN A 179 2.39 -9.23 -7.61
CA ASN A 179 3.57 -9.34 -8.48
C ASN A 179 4.03 -10.78 -8.78
N GLY A 180 3.28 -11.83 -8.40
CA GLY A 180 3.78 -13.22 -8.47
C GLY A 180 4.29 -13.63 -9.86
N SER A 181 3.52 -13.37 -10.92
CA SER A 181 3.95 -13.68 -12.30
C SER A 181 4.91 -12.66 -12.91
N LEU A 182 5.09 -11.49 -12.30
CA LEU A 182 6.07 -10.49 -12.71
C LEU A 182 7.42 -10.67 -12.00
N ALA A 183 7.43 -11.32 -10.82
CA ALA A 183 8.59 -11.37 -9.97
C ALA A 183 9.72 -12.22 -10.55
N ASP A 184 10.95 -11.74 -10.46
CA ASP A 184 12.19 -12.46 -10.74
C ASP A 184 12.65 -13.25 -9.50
N VAL A 185 12.25 -12.79 -8.30
CA VAL A 185 12.54 -13.45 -7.02
C VAL A 185 11.33 -13.39 -6.10
N ALA A 186 10.97 -14.51 -5.48
CA ALA A 186 9.96 -14.59 -4.46
C ALA A 186 10.63 -14.73 -3.07
N VAL A 187 10.22 -13.89 -2.11
CA VAL A 187 10.50 -14.10 -0.69
C VAL A 187 9.42 -15.02 -0.14
N VAL A 188 9.73 -16.27 0.11
CA VAL A 188 8.76 -17.31 0.50
C VAL A 188 8.99 -17.69 1.95
N TRP A 189 7.94 -17.62 2.76
CA TRP A 189 7.96 -18.08 4.14
C TRP A 189 7.44 -19.52 4.22
N ALA A 190 8.20 -20.37 4.85
CA ALA A 190 7.89 -21.80 4.98
C ALA A 190 8.14 -22.29 6.41
N SER A 191 7.37 -23.29 6.83
CA SER A 191 7.60 -24.02 8.07
C SER A 191 8.79 -24.99 7.91
N THR A 192 9.66 -25.03 8.90
CA THR A 192 10.79 -25.96 8.98
C THR A 192 10.82 -26.60 10.35
N ASP A 193 11.65 -27.61 10.57
CA ASP A 193 11.90 -28.21 11.90
C ASP A 193 12.49 -27.19 12.89
N GLU A 194 13.05 -26.08 12.38
CA GLU A 194 13.63 -25.00 13.18
C GLU A 194 12.65 -23.80 13.35
N GLY A 195 11.38 -23.95 12.99
CA GLY A 195 10.37 -22.90 12.94
C GLY A 195 10.23 -22.27 11.55
N VAL A 196 9.52 -21.15 11.46
CA VAL A 196 9.30 -20.46 10.18
C VAL A 196 10.59 -19.79 9.69
N ARG A 197 10.95 -20.02 8.41
CA ARG A 197 12.11 -19.44 7.74
C ARG A 197 11.69 -18.74 6.44
N GLY A 198 12.45 -17.75 6.03
CA GLY A 198 12.29 -17.06 4.75
C GLY A 198 13.30 -17.56 3.72
N PHE A 199 12.84 -17.77 2.50
CA PHE A 199 13.67 -18.26 1.38
C PHE A 199 13.54 -17.34 0.17
N LEU A 200 14.66 -17.10 -0.52
CA LEU A 200 14.71 -16.41 -1.80
C LEU A 200 14.63 -17.44 -2.93
N VAL A 201 13.49 -17.47 -3.62
CA VAL A 201 13.24 -18.43 -4.70
C VAL A 201 13.23 -17.67 -6.02
N GLU A 202 14.24 -17.90 -6.86
CA GLU A 202 14.36 -17.20 -8.14
C GLU A 202 13.49 -17.87 -9.22
N ARG A 203 13.00 -17.05 -10.15
CA ARG A 203 12.27 -17.55 -11.34
C ARG A 203 13.13 -18.52 -12.15
N GLY A 204 12.50 -19.57 -12.65
CA GLY A 204 13.16 -20.58 -13.48
C GLY A 204 13.80 -21.72 -12.72
N ILE A 205 13.80 -21.70 -11.38
CA ILE A 205 14.18 -22.89 -10.62
C ILE A 205 13.17 -24.03 -10.90
N PRO A 206 13.63 -25.26 -11.20
CA PRO A 206 12.75 -26.39 -11.41
C PRO A 206 11.77 -26.63 -10.26
N GLY A 207 10.51 -26.90 -10.57
CA GLY A 207 9.45 -27.10 -9.57
C GLY A 207 8.77 -25.81 -9.08
N PHE A 208 9.27 -24.61 -9.43
CA PHE A 208 8.61 -23.33 -9.13
C PHE A 208 7.81 -22.85 -10.33
N THR A 209 6.51 -22.71 -10.17
CA THR A 209 5.58 -22.17 -11.18
C THR A 209 4.63 -21.15 -10.59
N THR A 210 4.03 -20.32 -11.45
CA THR A 210 3.03 -19.31 -11.06
C THR A 210 1.82 -19.37 -11.96
N SER A 211 0.64 -19.04 -11.40
CA SER A 211 -0.59 -18.85 -12.17
C SER A 211 -1.34 -17.61 -11.70
N ASP A 212 -1.85 -16.81 -12.64
CA ASP A 212 -2.53 -15.56 -12.28
C ASP A 212 -3.98 -15.82 -11.86
N ILE A 213 -4.41 -15.11 -10.81
CA ILE A 213 -5.78 -15.12 -10.33
C ILE A 213 -6.58 -14.10 -11.16
N GLY A 214 -7.41 -14.62 -12.06
CA GLY A 214 -8.31 -13.83 -12.90
C GLY A 214 -9.62 -13.43 -12.22
N HIS A 215 -10.51 -12.78 -13.00
CA HIS A 215 -11.89 -12.45 -12.62
C HIS A 215 -12.06 -11.60 -11.35
N LYS A 216 -11.02 -10.88 -10.96
CA LYS A 216 -11.10 -9.92 -9.85
C LYS A 216 -11.95 -8.72 -10.26
N LEU A 217 -12.77 -8.20 -9.34
CA LEU A 217 -13.49 -6.93 -9.49
C LEU A 217 -12.80 -5.78 -8.75
N SER A 218 -11.77 -6.08 -8.00
CA SER A 218 -10.94 -5.17 -7.23
C SER A 218 -9.48 -5.36 -7.58
N LEU A 219 -8.63 -4.33 -7.48
CA LEU A 219 -7.21 -4.37 -7.87
C LEU A 219 -7.01 -4.99 -9.26
N ARG A 220 -7.84 -4.59 -10.23
CA ARG A 220 -7.77 -5.14 -11.58
C ARG A 220 -6.50 -4.71 -12.32
N ALA A 221 -6.03 -3.47 -12.05
CA ALA A 221 -4.75 -2.97 -12.55
C ALA A 221 -3.57 -3.41 -11.65
N SER A 222 -3.60 -4.66 -11.19
CA SER A 222 -2.56 -5.26 -10.34
C SER A 222 -2.46 -6.75 -10.64
N VAL A 223 -1.25 -7.28 -10.76
CA VAL A 223 -1.01 -8.71 -10.86
C VAL A 223 -1.20 -9.36 -9.50
N THR A 224 -1.93 -10.46 -9.48
CA THR A 224 -2.13 -11.28 -8.28
C THR A 224 -2.07 -12.75 -8.69
N SER A 225 -1.23 -13.54 -8.07
CA SER A 225 -0.92 -14.90 -8.52
C SER A 225 -0.98 -15.91 -7.38
N GLU A 226 -1.04 -17.17 -7.75
CA GLU A 226 -0.62 -18.30 -6.94
C GLU A 226 0.83 -18.64 -7.26
N LEU A 227 1.58 -19.09 -6.24
CA LEU A 227 2.93 -19.63 -6.38
C LEU A 227 2.88 -21.11 -5.99
N HIS A 228 3.37 -21.97 -6.86
CA HIS A 228 3.38 -23.43 -6.64
C HIS A 228 4.81 -23.92 -6.53
N PHE A 229 5.10 -24.70 -5.50
CA PHE A 229 6.39 -25.28 -5.21
C PHE A 229 6.24 -26.81 -5.12
N ASP A 230 6.84 -27.51 -6.08
CA ASP A 230 6.88 -28.97 -6.14
C ASP A 230 8.34 -29.44 -6.09
N SER A 231 8.78 -29.86 -4.92
CA SER A 231 10.14 -30.37 -4.69
C SER A 231 11.23 -29.41 -5.15
N VAL A 232 11.06 -28.09 -4.87
CA VAL A 232 12.01 -27.07 -5.28
C VAL A 232 13.29 -27.18 -4.46
N ALA A 233 14.38 -27.56 -5.11
CA ALA A 233 15.69 -27.68 -4.48
C ALA A 233 16.33 -26.28 -4.32
N LEU A 234 16.64 -25.90 -3.09
CA LEU A 234 17.27 -24.64 -2.73
C LEU A 234 18.61 -24.88 -2.05
N THR A 235 19.59 -24.05 -2.35
CA THR A 235 20.85 -24.03 -1.62
C THR A 235 20.67 -23.41 -0.22
N GLU A 236 21.61 -23.67 0.70
CA GLU A 236 21.62 -23.03 2.02
C GLU A 236 21.63 -21.50 1.91
N SER A 237 22.31 -20.95 0.90
CA SER A 237 22.37 -19.51 0.64
C SER A 237 21.05 -18.89 0.14
N ALA A 238 20.02 -19.69 -0.12
CA ALA A 238 18.68 -19.16 -0.44
C ALA A 238 17.91 -18.75 0.83
N MET A 239 18.26 -19.28 2.00
CA MET A 239 17.62 -18.94 3.26
C MET A 239 18.05 -17.56 3.76
N LEU A 240 17.14 -16.78 4.32
CA LEU A 240 17.43 -15.53 5.01
C LEU A 240 18.01 -15.83 6.41
N PRO A 241 19.31 -15.60 6.66
CA PRO A 241 19.96 -16.06 7.90
C PRO A 241 19.58 -15.23 9.12
N GLY A 242 19.18 -13.99 8.95
CA GLY A 242 18.98 -13.00 10.03
C GLY A 242 17.67 -13.14 10.80
N VAL A 243 16.82 -14.13 10.50
CA VAL A 243 15.50 -14.22 11.12
C VAL A 243 14.99 -15.66 11.23
N SER A 244 14.21 -15.92 12.30
CA SER A 244 13.44 -17.15 12.49
C SER A 244 12.09 -16.84 13.13
N GLY A 245 11.10 -17.72 12.90
CA GLY A 245 9.75 -17.61 13.44
C GLY A 245 8.92 -16.53 12.77
N MET A 246 7.71 -16.34 13.30
CA MET A 246 6.72 -15.40 12.75
C MET A 246 7.12 -13.93 12.83
N ARG A 247 8.14 -13.57 13.63
CA ARG A 247 8.65 -12.19 13.68
C ARG A 247 9.07 -11.69 12.30
N GLY A 248 9.64 -12.55 11.46
CA GLY A 248 10.08 -12.21 10.12
C GLY A 248 8.94 -11.67 9.26
N PRO A 249 7.96 -12.50 8.88
CA PRO A 249 6.86 -12.05 8.02
C PRO A 249 6.01 -10.96 8.66
N LEU A 250 5.78 -10.97 9.97
CA LEU A 250 4.98 -9.95 10.63
C LEU A 250 5.65 -8.57 10.63
N SER A 251 6.98 -8.49 10.70
CA SER A 251 7.70 -7.22 10.57
C SER A 251 7.55 -6.64 9.15
N CYS A 252 7.63 -7.47 8.11
CA CYS A 252 7.40 -7.07 6.72
C CYS A 252 5.97 -6.51 6.54
N LEU A 253 4.98 -7.18 7.11
CA LEU A 253 3.59 -6.70 7.08
C LEU A 253 3.42 -5.35 7.79
N ASN A 254 4.14 -5.07 8.87
CA ASN A 254 4.08 -3.77 9.53
C ASN A 254 4.62 -2.65 8.62
N GLU A 255 5.70 -2.90 7.87
CA GLU A 255 6.24 -1.96 6.89
C GLU A 255 5.22 -1.67 5.78
N ALA A 256 4.57 -2.69 5.23
CA ALA A 256 3.60 -2.53 4.17
C ALA A 256 2.30 -1.86 4.65
N ARG A 257 1.78 -2.25 5.82
CA ARG A 257 0.60 -1.62 6.45
C ARG A 257 0.77 -0.13 6.70
N TYR A 258 2.01 0.29 6.98
CA TYR A 258 2.36 1.70 7.10
C TYR A 258 2.03 2.46 5.79
N GLY A 259 2.49 1.96 4.64
CA GLY A 259 2.20 2.55 3.34
C GLY A 259 0.71 2.54 2.97
N ILE A 260 -0.04 1.51 3.41
CA ILE A 260 -1.50 1.43 3.21
C ILE A 260 -2.22 2.54 3.98
N ALA A 261 -1.81 2.81 5.23
CA ALA A 261 -2.45 3.84 6.05
C ALA A 261 -2.36 5.24 5.42
N TRP A 262 -1.28 5.54 4.71
CA TRP A 262 -1.11 6.77 3.94
C TRP A 262 -1.84 6.70 2.59
N GLY A 263 -1.64 5.63 1.84
CA GLY A 263 -2.20 5.45 0.50
C GLY A 263 -3.72 5.56 0.46
N ALA A 264 -4.41 5.00 1.44
CA ALA A 264 -5.87 5.09 1.55
C ALA A 264 -6.38 6.55 1.53
N MET A 265 -5.62 7.50 2.10
CA MET A 265 -5.98 8.92 2.04
C MET A 265 -5.80 9.50 0.64
N GLY A 266 -4.88 8.99 -0.16
CA GLY A 266 -4.74 9.35 -1.57
C GLY A 266 -5.95 8.94 -2.40
N ALA A 267 -6.41 7.70 -2.26
CA ALA A 267 -7.64 7.22 -2.91
C ALA A 267 -8.87 8.04 -2.47
N ALA A 268 -8.98 8.33 -1.16
CA ALA A 268 -10.04 9.16 -0.61
C ALA A 268 -10.00 10.60 -1.19
N ARG A 269 -8.82 11.21 -1.27
CA ARG A 269 -8.62 12.54 -1.84
C ARG A 269 -9.02 12.58 -3.32
N ALA A 270 -8.59 11.60 -4.11
CA ALA A 270 -8.97 11.52 -5.52
C ALA A 270 -10.50 11.43 -5.73
N CYS A 271 -11.17 10.64 -4.88
CA CYS A 271 -12.64 10.55 -4.91
C CYS A 271 -13.31 11.85 -4.47
N PHE A 272 -12.81 12.50 -3.43
CA PHE A 272 -13.33 13.78 -2.95
C PHE A 272 -13.19 14.90 -4.00
N GLU A 273 -12.01 15.04 -4.59
CA GLU A 273 -11.73 16.04 -5.63
C GLU A 273 -12.64 15.84 -6.86
N ALA A 274 -12.81 14.58 -7.32
CA ALA A 274 -13.72 14.26 -8.40
C ALA A 274 -15.18 14.63 -8.07
N ALA A 275 -15.64 14.30 -6.85
CA ALA A 275 -16.99 14.65 -6.40
C ALA A 275 -17.20 16.17 -6.27
N LEU A 276 -16.21 16.88 -5.75
CA LEU A 276 -16.23 18.34 -5.60
C LEU A 276 -16.35 19.02 -6.97
N GLU A 277 -15.46 18.68 -7.92
CA GLU A 277 -15.47 19.25 -9.25
C GLU A 277 -16.77 18.93 -10.02
N TYR A 278 -17.21 17.65 -9.96
CA TYR A 278 -18.48 17.25 -10.55
C TYR A 278 -19.65 18.03 -9.95
N SER A 279 -19.70 18.21 -8.63
CA SER A 279 -20.79 18.93 -7.96
C SER A 279 -20.86 20.42 -8.33
N LYS A 280 -19.74 21.05 -8.62
CA LYS A 280 -19.66 22.44 -9.11
C LYS A 280 -20.08 22.56 -10.57
N ALA A 281 -19.74 21.56 -11.39
CA ALA A 281 -20.04 21.57 -12.82
C ALA A 281 -21.47 21.11 -13.13
N ARG A 282 -21.98 20.10 -12.44
CA ARG A 282 -23.30 19.51 -12.69
C ARG A 282 -24.40 20.45 -12.26
N ARG A 283 -25.23 20.84 -13.21
CA ARG A 283 -26.38 21.73 -12.97
C ARG A 283 -27.68 20.94 -12.88
N ILE A 284 -28.54 21.35 -11.97
CA ILE A 284 -29.93 20.93 -11.85
C ILE A 284 -30.77 22.16 -11.48
N LEU A 285 -31.97 22.24 -12.02
CA LEU A 285 -32.77 23.47 -11.93
C LEU A 285 -31.95 24.67 -12.42
N ASP A 286 -31.76 25.69 -11.62
CA ASP A 286 -31.08 26.95 -11.96
C ASP A 286 -29.66 27.07 -11.42
N GLY A 287 -29.06 25.97 -10.87
CA GLY A 287 -27.71 26.05 -10.28
C GLY A 287 -26.94 24.75 -10.22
N PRO A 288 -25.68 24.82 -9.76
CA PRO A 288 -24.86 23.61 -9.53
C PRO A 288 -25.41 22.78 -8.38
N ILE A 289 -25.22 21.45 -8.42
CA ILE A 289 -25.67 20.59 -7.30
C ILE A 289 -24.91 20.88 -6.00
N ALA A 290 -23.73 21.48 -6.06
CA ALA A 290 -22.96 21.94 -4.90
C ALA A 290 -23.73 22.96 -4.02
N ARG A 291 -24.78 23.61 -4.52
CA ARG A 291 -25.60 24.56 -3.74
C ARG A 291 -26.58 23.89 -2.76
N PHE A 292 -26.85 22.60 -2.95
CA PHE A 292 -27.84 21.90 -2.15
C PHE A 292 -27.26 21.38 -0.84
N GLN A 293 -28.02 21.52 0.24
CA GLN A 293 -27.57 21.19 1.61
C GLN A 293 -27.10 19.75 1.74
N ILE A 294 -27.77 18.78 1.09
CA ILE A 294 -27.36 17.36 1.15
C ILE A 294 -26.00 17.15 0.51
N THR A 295 -25.72 17.80 -0.64
CA THR A 295 -24.42 17.72 -1.30
C THR A 295 -23.33 18.36 -0.43
N GLN A 296 -23.61 19.53 0.16
CA GLN A 296 -22.68 20.21 1.05
C GLN A 296 -22.38 19.39 2.31
N ALA A 297 -23.41 18.76 2.91
CA ALA A 297 -23.23 17.88 4.07
C ALA A 297 -22.30 16.68 3.77
N LYS A 298 -22.50 16.04 2.58
CA LYS A 298 -21.62 14.96 2.12
C LYS A 298 -20.18 15.43 1.93
N LEU A 299 -19.98 16.54 1.21
CA LEU A 299 -18.65 17.12 0.98
C LEU A 299 -17.96 17.52 2.30
N ALA A 300 -18.69 18.08 3.25
CA ALA A 300 -18.15 18.43 4.57
C ALA A 300 -17.71 17.17 5.36
N SER A 301 -18.50 16.10 5.36
CA SER A 301 -18.15 14.84 5.99
C SER A 301 -16.90 14.21 5.35
N MET A 302 -16.83 14.19 4.02
CA MET A 302 -15.68 13.67 3.28
C MET A 302 -14.41 14.47 3.60
N ALA A 303 -14.48 15.81 3.59
CA ALA A 303 -13.35 16.68 3.94
C ALA A 303 -12.88 16.46 5.39
N THR A 304 -13.81 16.27 6.33
CA THR A 304 -13.48 15.96 7.73
C THR A 304 -12.73 14.65 7.84
N SER A 305 -13.20 13.58 7.17
CA SER A 305 -12.53 12.28 7.15
C SER A 305 -11.13 12.35 6.55
N LEU A 306 -10.93 13.13 5.48
CA LEU A 306 -9.61 13.37 4.88
C LEU A 306 -8.64 14.03 5.87
N VAL A 307 -9.07 15.10 6.53
CA VAL A 307 -8.24 15.80 7.53
C VAL A 307 -7.84 14.87 8.66
N GLN A 308 -8.79 14.14 9.24
CA GLN A 308 -8.54 13.19 10.34
C GLN A 308 -7.57 12.09 9.92
N GLY A 309 -7.79 11.49 8.75
CA GLY A 309 -6.96 10.39 8.26
C GLY A 309 -5.53 10.84 7.91
N ARG A 310 -5.36 12.01 7.31
CA ARG A 310 -4.04 12.58 7.00
C ARG A 310 -3.26 12.96 8.26
N LEU A 311 -3.92 13.49 9.29
CA LEU A 311 -3.28 13.76 10.59
C LEU A 311 -2.84 12.46 11.28
N ILE A 312 -3.64 11.40 11.24
CA ILE A 312 -3.27 10.05 11.73
C ILE A 312 -2.04 9.54 10.97
N ALA A 313 -2.05 9.61 9.63
CA ALA A 313 -0.96 9.17 8.78
C ALA A 313 0.34 9.97 9.05
N HIS A 314 0.25 11.29 9.13
CA HIS A 314 1.41 12.14 9.45
C HIS A 314 1.98 11.81 10.84
N ARG A 315 1.11 11.65 11.86
CA ARG A 315 1.59 11.25 13.20
C ARG A 315 2.26 9.88 13.20
N LEU A 316 1.72 8.93 12.40
CA LEU A 316 2.33 7.61 12.22
C LEU A 316 3.76 7.73 11.64
N GLY A 317 3.94 8.61 10.63
CA GLY A 317 5.24 8.90 10.01
C GLY A 317 6.24 9.47 11.01
N THR A 318 5.85 10.50 11.75
CA THR A 318 6.72 11.14 12.75
C THR A 318 7.13 10.19 13.87
N LEU A 319 6.25 9.27 14.28
CA LEU A 319 6.59 8.24 15.26
C LEU A 319 7.60 7.23 14.69
N LYS A 320 7.46 6.87 13.42
CA LYS A 320 8.38 5.94 12.75
C LYS A 320 9.77 6.57 12.60
N ASP A 321 9.85 7.81 12.16
CA ASP A 321 11.11 8.57 12.03
C ASP A 321 11.83 8.74 13.39
N ALA A 322 11.06 8.88 14.46
CA ALA A 322 11.58 8.96 15.83
C ALA A 322 11.96 7.58 16.42
N GLY A 323 11.78 6.47 15.71
CA GLY A 323 12.01 5.11 16.23
C GLY A 323 11.05 4.69 17.35
N ALA A 324 9.90 5.37 17.47
CA ALA A 324 8.92 5.18 18.55
C ALA A 324 7.60 4.55 18.08
N LEU A 325 7.57 4.05 16.84
CA LEU A 325 6.36 3.45 16.27
C LEU A 325 6.12 2.06 16.84
N HIS A 326 4.93 1.84 17.39
CA HIS A 326 4.48 0.53 17.86
C HIS A 326 3.53 -0.12 16.83
N PRO A 327 3.59 -1.47 16.59
CA PRO A 327 2.74 -2.16 15.62
C PRO A 327 1.22 -1.94 15.79
N VAL A 328 0.75 -1.74 17.02
CA VAL A 328 -0.66 -1.41 17.32
C VAL A 328 -1.08 -0.08 16.71
N GLN A 329 -0.18 0.91 16.66
CA GLN A 329 -0.45 2.21 16.04
C GLN A 329 -0.60 2.07 14.53
N VAL A 330 0.17 1.17 13.90
CA VAL A 330 0.03 0.84 12.47
C VAL A 330 -1.33 0.18 12.21
N SER A 331 -1.75 -0.75 13.07
CA SER A 331 -3.08 -1.39 13.00
C SER A 331 -4.20 -0.38 13.14
N LEU A 332 -4.09 0.56 14.09
CA LEU A 332 -5.06 1.64 14.28
C LEU A 332 -5.17 2.50 13.03
N ALA A 333 -4.03 2.96 12.50
CA ALA A 333 -4.00 3.87 11.36
C ALA A 333 -4.53 3.20 10.08
N LYS A 334 -4.11 1.96 9.78
CA LYS A 334 -4.64 1.22 8.62
C LYS A 334 -6.15 1.07 8.73
N ARG A 335 -6.66 0.55 9.85
CA ARG A 335 -8.09 0.34 10.08
C ARG A 335 -8.89 1.64 9.93
N ALA A 336 -8.47 2.71 10.59
CA ALA A 336 -9.17 4.00 10.57
C ALA A 336 -9.20 4.60 9.16
N ASN A 337 -8.05 4.68 8.49
CA ASN A 337 -7.91 5.38 7.22
C ASN A 337 -8.55 4.62 6.06
N VAL A 338 -8.41 3.29 6.01
CA VAL A 338 -9.04 2.49 4.94
C VAL A 338 -10.56 2.52 5.06
N ARG A 339 -11.12 2.43 6.29
CA ARG A 339 -12.55 2.57 6.53
C ARG A 339 -13.06 3.96 6.10
N ALA A 340 -12.37 5.02 6.49
CA ALA A 340 -12.70 6.38 6.07
C ALA A 340 -12.64 6.54 4.54
N ALA A 341 -11.63 5.94 3.89
CA ALA A 341 -11.45 6.04 2.45
C ALA A 341 -12.59 5.39 1.66
N ILE A 342 -13.04 4.19 2.07
CA ILE A 342 -14.15 3.52 1.38
C ILE A 342 -15.48 4.26 1.59
N GLU A 343 -15.70 4.85 2.76
CA GLU A 343 -16.87 5.69 3.01
C GLU A 343 -16.85 6.95 2.13
N VAL A 344 -15.70 7.63 2.00
CA VAL A 344 -15.51 8.77 1.11
C VAL A 344 -15.76 8.37 -0.35
N ALA A 345 -15.23 7.24 -0.80
CA ALA A 345 -15.43 6.76 -2.17
C ALA A 345 -16.91 6.45 -2.47
N ARG A 346 -17.64 5.83 -1.53
CA ARG A 346 -19.07 5.55 -1.65
C ARG A 346 -19.90 6.84 -1.73
N GLU A 347 -19.60 7.84 -0.87
CA GLU A 347 -20.28 9.13 -0.92
C GLU A 347 -19.97 9.88 -2.24
N ALA A 348 -18.72 9.87 -2.71
CA ALA A 348 -18.34 10.43 -3.98
C ALA A 348 -19.15 9.81 -5.13
N ARG A 349 -19.25 8.47 -5.16
CA ARG A 349 -20.06 7.75 -6.13
C ARG A 349 -21.52 8.22 -6.11
N THR A 350 -22.11 8.45 -4.93
CA THR A 350 -23.50 8.91 -4.84
C THR A 350 -23.66 10.34 -5.37
N ILE A 351 -22.68 11.23 -5.14
CA ILE A 351 -22.70 12.61 -5.68
C ILE A 351 -22.68 12.61 -7.20
N LEU A 352 -21.90 11.72 -7.82
CA LEU A 352 -21.82 11.59 -9.27
C LEU A 352 -23.07 10.96 -9.92
N GLY A 353 -23.96 10.36 -9.14
CA GLY A 353 -25.15 9.68 -9.65
C GLY A 353 -24.80 8.52 -10.61
N ALA A 354 -25.45 8.48 -11.78
CA ALA A 354 -25.19 7.45 -12.78
C ALA A 354 -23.75 7.49 -13.32
N ASN A 355 -23.15 8.68 -13.47
CA ASN A 355 -21.77 8.83 -13.91
C ASN A 355 -20.76 8.21 -12.93
N GLY A 356 -21.14 8.06 -11.65
CA GLY A 356 -20.28 7.48 -10.62
C GLY A 356 -20.01 5.98 -10.77
N ILE A 357 -20.64 5.29 -11.73
CA ILE A 357 -20.39 3.86 -11.98
C ILE A 357 -19.55 3.60 -13.24
N THR A 358 -19.13 4.65 -13.93
CA THR A 358 -18.33 4.54 -15.17
C THR A 358 -16.85 4.76 -14.89
N LEU A 359 -15.97 4.29 -15.79
CA LEU A 359 -14.52 4.53 -15.70
C LEU A 359 -14.08 5.90 -16.17
N GLU A 360 -14.99 6.74 -16.67
CA GLU A 360 -14.73 8.17 -16.97
C GLU A 360 -14.38 8.97 -15.71
N TYR A 361 -14.79 8.46 -14.55
CA TYR A 361 -14.47 9.01 -13.24
C TYR A 361 -13.74 7.99 -12.37
N PRO A 362 -12.81 8.41 -11.53
CA PRO A 362 -11.99 7.47 -10.76
C PRO A 362 -12.74 6.79 -9.61
N VAL A 363 -13.91 7.29 -9.23
CA VAL A 363 -14.56 6.95 -7.95
C VAL A 363 -14.93 5.47 -7.82
N MET A 364 -15.50 4.85 -8.88
CA MET A 364 -15.88 3.44 -8.84
C MET A 364 -14.66 2.52 -8.83
N ARG A 365 -13.62 2.90 -9.56
CA ARG A 365 -12.35 2.18 -9.57
C ARG A 365 -11.70 2.18 -8.19
N HIS A 366 -11.59 3.33 -7.53
CA HIS A 366 -11.09 3.43 -6.17
C HIS A 366 -11.99 2.70 -5.17
N MET A 367 -13.32 2.83 -5.29
CA MET A 367 -14.25 2.12 -4.42
C MET A 367 -14.05 0.60 -4.51
N ASN A 368 -13.95 0.05 -5.71
CA ASN A 368 -13.67 -1.37 -5.91
C ASN A 368 -12.30 -1.77 -5.35
N ASN A 369 -11.25 -0.99 -5.58
CA ASN A 369 -9.92 -1.27 -5.07
C ASN A 369 -9.87 -1.27 -3.54
N LEU A 370 -10.56 -0.34 -2.90
CA LEU A 370 -10.59 -0.20 -1.44
C LEU A 370 -11.22 -1.42 -0.74
N GLU A 371 -12.10 -2.19 -1.38
CA GLU A 371 -12.59 -3.46 -0.83
C GLU A 371 -11.45 -4.49 -0.62
N SER A 372 -10.48 -4.53 -1.53
CA SER A 372 -9.25 -5.33 -1.32
C SER A 372 -8.35 -4.72 -0.27
N VAL A 373 -8.19 -3.39 -0.26
CA VAL A 373 -7.35 -2.68 0.72
C VAL A 373 -7.87 -2.90 2.15
N LEU A 374 -9.19 -2.99 2.33
CA LEU A 374 -9.83 -3.32 3.60
C LEU A 374 -9.47 -4.74 4.07
N THR A 375 -9.28 -5.65 3.11
CA THR A 375 -9.15 -7.10 3.34
C THR A 375 -7.70 -7.57 3.51
N TYR A 376 -6.79 -7.12 2.64
CA TYR A 376 -5.42 -7.64 2.60
C TYR A 376 -4.52 -7.09 3.71
N GLU A 377 -3.38 -7.78 3.95
CA GLU A 377 -2.38 -7.42 4.96
C GLU A 377 -2.98 -7.23 6.37
N GLY A 378 -3.90 -8.11 6.72
CA GLY A 378 -4.74 -8.05 7.91
C GLY A 378 -6.08 -7.39 7.58
N THR A 379 -7.17 -8.13 7.79
CA THR A 379 -8.52 -7.62 7.62
C THR A 379 -8.86 -6.57 8.68
N GLU A 380 -9.96 -5.81 8.47
CA GLU A 380 -10.44 -4.86 9.48
C GLU A 380 -10.68 -5.54 10.82
N GLU A 381 -11.20 -6.79 10.81
CA GLU A 381 -11.46 -7.59 12.00
C GLU A 381 -10.17 -7.94 12.74
N ILE A 382 -9.11 -8.37 12.02
CA ILE A 382 -7.81 -8.66 12.63
C ILE A 382 -7.25 -7.42 13.33
N HIS A 383 -7.30 -6.26 12.67
CA HIS A 383 -6.86 -5.01 13.29
C HIS A 383 -7.74 -4.61 14.48
N THR A 384 -9.04 -4.88 14.41
CA THR A 384 -9.99 -4.65 15.53
C THR A 384 -9.63 -5.52 16.74
N LEU A 385 -9.33 -6.80 16.53
CA LEU A 385 -8.92 -7.71 17.60
C LEU A 385 -7.58 -7.29 18.23
N ILE A 386 -6.60 -6.87 17.42
CA ILE A 386 -5.32 -6.34 17.90
C ILE A 386 -5.54 -5.11 18.81
N LEU A 387 -6.40 -4.19 18.39
CA LEU A 387 -6.74 -3.01 19.18
C LEU A 387 -7.51 -3.38 20.44
N GLY A 388 -8.51 -4.29 20.34
CA GLY A 388 -9.30 -4.78 21.46
C GLY A 388 -8.41 -5.36 22.54
N LYS A 389 -7.50 -6.27 22.19
CA LYS A 389 -6.51 -6.83 23.10
C LYS A 389 -5.67 -5.75 23.80
N THR A 390 -5.21 -4.76 23.05
CA THR A 390 -4.39 -3.69 23.61
C THR A 390 -5.17 -2.81 24.59
N ILE A 391 -6.44 -2.54 24.31
CA ILE A 391 -7.31 -1.68 25.13
C ILE A 391 -7.76 -2.40 26.39
N THR A 392 -8.13 -3.68 26.28
CA THR A 392 -8.74 -4.45 27.37
C THR A 392 -7.74 -5.29 28.16
N GLY A 393 -6.61 -5.62 27.59
CA GLY A 393 -5.66 -6.60 28.13
C GLY A 393 -6.06 -8.06 27.87
N GLU A 394 -7.24 -8.32 27.28
CA GLU A 394 -7.79 -9.65 27.04
C GLU A 394 -7.52 -10.11 25.61
N ASP A 395 -7.11 -11.38 25.45
CA ASP A 395 -6.82 -11.96 24.13
C ASP A 395 -8.08 -12.54 23.49
N ALA A 396 -8.48 -11.99 22.36
CA ALA A 396 -9.62 -12.46 21.59
C ALA A 396 -9.26 -13.54 20.53
N PHE A 397 -7.97 -13.92 20.43
CA PHE A 397 -7.52 -14.99 19.56
C PHE A 397 -7.40 -16.35 20.26
N SER A 398 -7.71 -16.42 21.55
CA SER A 398 -7.65 -17.65 22.38
C SER A 398 -9.02 -18.25 22.58
#